data_4fd1ff636b804816626bfd00c304644d
#
_entry.id   4fd1ff636b804816626bfd00c304644d
#
_cell.length_a   1.000
_cell.length_b   1.000
_cell.length_c   1.000
_cell.angle_alpha   90.00
_cell.angle_beta   90.00
_cell.angle_gamma   90.00
#
_symmetry.space_group_name_H-M   'P 1'
#
loop_
_entity.id
_entity.type
_entity.pdbx_description
1 polymer ?
#
loop_
_entity_poly.entity_id
_entity_poly.type
_entity_poly.pdbx_seq_one_letter_code
_entity_poly.pdbx_strand_id
1 'polypeptide(L)'
;MFIVISYDIKDDRRRGRIFKALKNFGQWMQYSVFECELEKMQFFKLKDRLDHLIEADKDDSVRFYFLCESCKRQVERIGGEKQRKEGAVIV
;
A
#
# COMPACT_ATOMS: atom_id res chain seq x y z
N MET A 1 11.86 2.75 -4.54
CA MET A 1 11.71 2.47 -3.10
C MET A 1 10.62 1.45 -2.89
N PHE A 2 10.88 0.47 -2.09
CA PHE A 2 9.88 -0.53 -1.76
C PHE A 2 9.20 -0.14 -0.46
N ILE A 3 7.89 0.02 -0.49
CA ILE A 3 7.14 0.54 0.63
C ILE A 3 5.96 -0.35 0.94
N VAL A 4 5.84 -0.71 2.20
CA VAL A 4 4.66 -1.43 2.67
C VAL A 4 3.75 -0.38 3.29
N ILE A 5 2.53 -0.31 2.84
CA ILE A 5 1.58 0.71 3.30
C ILE A 5 0.42 0.03 4.00
N SER A 6 0.19 0.44 5.24
CA SER A 6 -0.89 -0.10 6.04
C SER A 6 -1.79 1.05 6.46
N TYR A 7 -3.09 0.89 6.33
CA TYR A 7 -3.98 1.98 6.70
C TYR A 7 -5.09 1.49 7.62
N ASP A 8 -5.63 2.41 8.39
CA ASP A 8 -6.72 2.12 9.30
C ASP A 8 -7.69 3.27 9.11
N ILE A 9 -8.75 3.04 8.35
CA ILE A 9 -9.70 4.07 7.96
C ILE A 9 -11.06 3.68 8.53
N LYS A 10 -11.66 4.57 9.26
CA LYS A 10 -12.86 4.24 10.02
C LYS A 10 -14.14 4.23 9.21
N ASP A 11 -14.20 5.01 8.18
CA ASP A 11 -15.40 5.10 7.36
C ASP A 11 -15.28 4.24 6.11
N ASP A 12 -16.32 3.48 5.79
CA ASP A 12 -16.28 2.56 4.65
C ASP A 12 -16.05 3.27 3.33
N ARG A 13 -16.69 4.42 3.13
CA ARG A 13 -16.53 5.14 1.90
C ARG A 13 -15.14 5.68 1.72
N ARG A 14 -14.60 6.26 2.78
CA ARG A 14 -13.23 6.77 2.73
C ARG A 14 -12.26 5.64 2.53
N ARG A 15 -12.52 4.49 3.18
CA ARG A 15 -11.65 3.33 3.03
C ARG A 15 -11.61 2.89 1.56
N GLY A 16 -12.75 2.91 0.90
CA GLY A 16 -12.83 2.56 -0.51
C GLY A 16 -12.04 3.51 -1.39
N ARG A 17 -12.04 4.80 -1.07
CA ARG A 17 -11.29 5.77 -1.83
C ARG A 17 -9.79 5.58 -1.65
N ILE A 18 -9.37 5.26 -0.42
CA ILE A 18 -7.96 4.99 -0.13
C ILE A 18 -7.53 3.76 -0.90
N PHE A 19 -8.34 2.71 -0.88
CA PHE A 19 -8.03 1.48 -1.59
C PHE A 19 -7.85 1.77 -3.07
N LYS A 20 -8.76 2.51 -3.67
CA LYS A 20 -8.66 2.82 -5.08
C LYS A 20 -7.44 3.65 -5.41
N ALA A 21 -7.11 4.60 -4.55
CA ALA A 21 -5.93 5.41 -4.76
C ALA A 21 -4.68 4.55 -4.72
N LEU A 22 -4.58 3.67 -3.74
CA LEU A 22 -3.42 2.82 -3.60
C LEU A 22 -3.28 1.83 -4.74
N LYS A 23 -4.37 1.37 -5.31
CA LYS A 23 -4.31 0.45 -6.42
C LYS A 23 -3.62 1.04 -7.65
N ASN A 24 -3.59 2.34 -7.76
CA ASN A 24 -2.91 2.97 -8.88
C ASN A 24 -1.40 3.04 -8.66
N PHE A 25 -0.94 2.75 -7.45
CA PHE A 25 0.49 2.87 -7.12
C PHE A 25 1.14 1.56 -6.69
N GLY A 26 0.35 0.58 -6.32
CA GLY A 26 0.94 -0.64 -5.82
C GLY A 26 0.00 -1.82 -5.90
N GLN A 27 0.34 -2.87 -5.15
CA GLN A 27 -0.36 -4.12 -5.20
C GLN A 27 -0.98 -4.42 -3.85
N TRP A 28 -2.26 -4.75 -3.87
CA TRP A 28 -2.95 -5.12 -2.64
C TRP A 28 -2.46 -6.48 -2.18
N MET A 29 -2.16 -6.59 -0.90
CA MET A 29 -1.68 -7.83 -0.33
C MET A 29 -2.76 -8.52 0.47
N GLN A 30 -3.28 -7.85 1.48
CA GLN A 30 -4.34 -8.41 2.33
C GLN A 30 -4.92 -7.28 3.16
N TYR A 31 -6.18 -7.40 3.53
CA TYR A 31 -6.83 -6.42 4.39
C TYR A 31 -6.47 -5.00 3.97
N SER A 32 -5.82 -4.26 4.84
CA SER A 32 -5.46 -2.86 4.59
C SER A 32 -3.96 -2.72 4.35
N VAL A 33 -3.38 -3.64 3.61
CA VAL A 33 -1.94 -3.66 3.36
C VAL A 33 -1.66 -3.70 1.87
N PHE A 34 -0.82 -2.77 1.42
CA PHE A 34 -0.35 -2.71 0.04
C PHE A 34 1.17 -2.75 0.02
N GLU A 35 1.73 -3.26 -1.05
CA GLU A 35 3.15 -3.17 -1.30
C GLU A 35 3.34 -2.39 -2.58
N CYS A 36 4.22 -1.41 -2.55
CA CYS A 36 4.45 -0.52 -3.67
C CYS A 36 5.94 -0.40 -3.97
N GLU A 37 6.29 -0.40 -5.24
CA GLU A 37 7.65 -0.13 -5.65
C GLU A 37 7.58 1.20 -6.38
N LEU A 38 8.04 2.28 -5.77
CA LEU A 38 7.84 3.62 -6.29
C LEU A 38 9.14 4.41 -6.36
N GLU A 39 9.20 5.33 -7.30
CA GLU A 39 10.25 6.31 -7.31
C GLU A 39 9.82 7.45 -6.41
N LYS A 40 10.77 8.27 -6.03
CA LYS A 40 10.54 9.32 -5.06
C LYS A 40 9.38 10.24 -5.44
N MET A 41 9.34 10.61 -6.72
CA MET A 41 8.29 11.50 -7.17
C MET A 41 6.92 10.85 -7.08
N GLN A 42 6.85 9.56 -7.41
CA GLN A 42 5.62 8.82 -7.33
C GLN A 42 5.15 8.71 -5.88
N PHE A 43 6.10 8.51 -4.99
CA PHE A 43 5.77 8.42 -3.56
C PHE A 43 5.19 9.74 -3.07
N PHE A 44 5.77 10.86 -3.48
CA PHE A 44 5.26 12.16 -3.06
C PHE A 44 3.85 12.38 -3.58
N LYS A 45 3.57 11.96 -4.81
CA LYS A 45 2.24 12.08 -5.36
C LYS A 45 1.24 11.24 -4.59
N LEU A 46 1.62 10.02 -4.26
CA LEU A 46 0.75 9.13 -3.51
C LEU A 46 0.49 9.69 -2.11
N LYS A 47 1.54 10.14 -1.45
CA LYS A 47 1.40 10.66 -0.10
C LYS A 47 0.49 11.87 -0.07
N ASP A 48 0.66 12.75 -1.04
CA ASP A 48 -0.18 13.94 -1.13
C ASP A 48 -1.64 13.55 -1.34
N ARG A 49 -1.87 12.57 -2.20
CA ARG A 49 -3.22 12.14 -2.47
C ARG A 49 -3.87 11.53 -1.25
N LEU A 50 -3.14 10.69 -0.53
CA LEU A 50 -3.67 10.07 0.67
C LEU A 50 -3.93 11.10 1.75
N ASP A 51 -3.06 12.08 1.85
CA ASP A 51 -3.21 13.13 2.84
C ASP A 51 -4.51 13.92 2.62
N HIS A 52 -4.92 14.07 1.37
CA HIS A 52 -6.16 14.76 1.06
C HIS A 52 -7.39 13.88 1.27
N LEU A 53 -7.22 12.59 1.29
CA LEU A 53 -8.35 11.68 1.43
C LEU A 53 -8.65 11.30 2.87
N ILE A 54 -7.65 11.24 3.73
CA ILE A 54 -7.89 10.79 5.10
C ILE A 54 -8.44 11.91 5.94
N GLU A 55 -9.07 11.54 7.04
CA GLU A 55 -9.56 12.51 8.00
C GLU A 55 -8.96 12.14 9.35
N ALA A 56 -7.81 12.70 9.64
CA ALA A 56 -7.05 12.37 10.84
C ALA A 56 -7.82 12.65 12.12
N ASP A 57 -8.66 13.66 12.11
CA ASP A 57 -9.47 13.98 13.28
C ASP A 57 -10.55 12.93 13.52
N LYS A 58 -10.73 11.99 12.62
CA LYS A 58 -11.65 10.88 12.80
C LYS A 58 -10.88 9.58 12.97
N ASP A 59 -9.65 9.69 13.42
CA ASP A 59 -8.79 8.55 13.72
C ASP A 59 -8.35 7.73 12.51
N ASP A 60 -8.41 8.33 11.33
CA ASP A 60 -7.85 7.67 10.16
C ASP A 60 -6.33 7.74 10.24
N SER A 61 -5.65 6.71 9.79
CA SER A 61 -4.20 6.73 9.75
C SER A 61 -3.67 5.89 8.61
N VAL A 62 -2.47 6.24 8.15
CA VAL A 62 -1.77 5.49 7.12
C VAL A 62 -0.31 5.41 7.55
N ARG A 63 0.26 4.23 7.48
CA ARG A 63 1.65 4.02 7.82
C ARG A 63 2.44 3.57 6.61
N PHE A 64 3.66 4.08 6.49
CA PHE A 64 4.55 3.74 5.39
C PHE A 64 5.80 3.11 5.96
N TYR A 65 6.09 1.89 5.56
CA TYR A 65 7.29 1.20 6.03
C TYR A 65 8.22 1.04 4.83
N PHE A 66 9.39 1.66 4.89
CA PHE A 66 10.34 1.61 3.78
C PHE A 66 11.32 0.48 4.01
N LEU A 67 11.42 -0.43 3.06
CA LEU A 67 12.32 -1.57 3.21
C LEU A 67 13.46 -1.46 2.20
N CYS A 68 14.68 -1.64 2.67
CA CYS A 68 15.83 -1.66 1.78
C CYS A 68 15.83 -2.98 1.02
N GLU A 69 16.71 -3.11 0.06
CA GLU A 69 16.74 -4.31 -0.77
C GLU A 69 16.93 -5.57 0.04
N SER A 70 17.79 -5.51 1.03
CA SER A 70 18.04 -6.66 1.88
C SER A 70 16.80 -7.06 2.66
N CYS A 71 16.11 -6.10 3.26
CA CYS A 71 14.92 -6.37 4.04
C CYS A 71 13.77 -6.82 3.15
N LYS A 72 13.68 -6.25 1.95
CA LYS A 72 12.66 -6.63 1.02
C LYS A 72 12.77 -8.12 0.69
N ARG A 73 13.99 -8.61 0.51
CA ARG A 73 14.20 -10.02 0.18
C ARG A 73 13.86 -10.96 1.32
N GLN A 74 13.69 -10.42 2.52
CA GLN A 74 13.39 -11.23 3.68
C GLN A 74 11.90 -11.29 4.00
N VAL A 75 11.07 -10.69 3.16
CA VAL A 75 9.63 -10.76 3.37
C VAL A 75 9.17 -12.18 3.07
N GLU A 76 8.46 -12.78 4.01
CA GLU A 76 7.97 -14.13 3.85
C GLU A 76 6.48 -14.17 4.08
N ARG A 77 5.83 -15.16 3.52
CA ARG A 77 4.40 -15.26 3.62
C ARG A 77 3.99 -16.70 3.76
N ILE A 78 3.00 -16.94 4.58
CA ILE A 78 2.41 -18.27 4.71
C ILE A 78 0.95 -18.13 4.39
N GLY A 79 0.45 -18.91 3.45
CA GLY A 79 -0.94 -18.86 3.08
C GLY A 79 -1.28 -17.63 2.28
N GLY A 80 -2.56 -17.29 2.26
CA GLY A 80 -3.03 -16.13 1.53
C GLY A 80 -3.20 -16.41 0.07
N GLU A 81 -3.86 -15.46 -0.60
CA GLU A 81 -4.10 -15.61 -1.98
C GLU A 81 -2.90 -15.32 -2.81
N LYS A 82 -2.72 -16.03 -3.89
CA LYS A 82 -1.63 -15.80 -4.73
C LYS A 82 -1.77 -14.54 -5.46
N GLN A 83 -0.86 -13.66 -5.36
CA GLN A 83 -0.93 -12.40 -6.04
C GLN A 83 -0.48 -12.59 -7.46
N ARG A 84 -1.33 -12.16 -8.41
CA ARG A 84 -1.01 -12.32 -9.72
C ARG A 84 -0.27 -11.18 -10.20
N LYS A 85 0.83 -11.33 -10.67
CA LYS A 85 1.52 -10.26 -11.13
C LYS A 85 1.30 -10.23 -12.49
N GLU A 86 1.06 -9.19 -13.02
CA GLU A 86 0.81 -9.09 -14.30
C GLU A 86 1.97 -9.56 -14.93
N GLY A 87 1.93 -10.40 -15.61
CA GLY A 87 2.97 -10.84 -16.26
C GLY A 87 3.84 -11.67 -15.50
N ALA A 88 3.67 -11.96 -14.63
CA ALA A 88 4.64 -12.59 -13.91
C ALA A 88 4.47 -13.92 -13.76
N VAL A 89 4.77 -14.25 -13.66
CA VAL A 89 4.77 -15.10 -13.41
C VAL A 89 4.83 -15.60 -12.67
N ILE A 90 4.80 -16.05 -12.57
CA ILE A 90 4.78 -16.49 -11.99
C ILE A 90 5.11 -17.23 -11.47
N VAL A 91 5.48 -17.73 -11.31
CA VAL A 91 5.71 -18.41 -10.75
C VAL A 91 5.50 -18.92 -10.42
#